data_ed49e2dbda4efe39418888965ca40761
#
_entry.id   ed49e2dbda4efe39418888965ca40761
#
_cell.length_a   1.000
_cell.length_b   1.000
_cell.length_c   1.000
_cell.angle_alpha   90.00
_cell.angle_beta   90.00
_cell.angle_gamma   90.00
#
_symmetry.space_group_name_H-M   'P 1'
#
loop_
_entity.id
_entity.type
_entity.pdbx_description
1 polymer ?
#
loop_
_entity_poly.entity_id
_entity_poly.type
_entity_poly.pdbx_seq_one_letter_code
_entity_poly.pdbx_strand_id
1 'polypeptide(L)'
;KDDYVYLLGMAISVFISNNGFIIENIINTDSDYSWYDLIDKELGQLKSPIAQTITKNAGGEIAELFSDIVYRRNRIIHSFRITSSKNEQILATKDRITNQQFYIDEHYLINFIELNNKLSYLLHEYREY
;
A
#
# COMPACT_ATOMS: atom_id res chain seq x y z
N LYS A 1 -21.49 -4.36 -5.45
CA LYS A 1 -21.63 -5.80 -5.60
C LYS A 1 -20.40 -6.39 -6.29
N ASP A 2 -20.63 -6.93 -7.52
CA ASP A 2 -19.49 -7.54 -8.23
C ASP A 2 -18.42 -6.51 -8.54
N ASP A 3 -18.83 -5.27 -8.90
CA ASP A 3 -17.88 -4.19 -9.18
C ASP A 3 -17.08 -3.84 -7.93
N TYR A 4 -17.73 -3.83 -6.78
CA TYR A 4 -17.05 -3.54 -5.52
C TYR A 4 -16.02 -4.63 -5.18
N VAL A 5 -16.41 -5.89 -5.31
CA VAL A 5 -15.52 -7.02 -5.05
C VAL A 5 -14.35 -7.01 -6.01
N TYR A 6 -14.61 -6.68 -7.27
CA TYR A 6 -13.55 -6.56 -8.28
C TYR A 6 -12.55 -5.46 -7.90
N LEU A 7 -13.05 -4.29 -7.52
CA LEU A 7 -12.18 -3.18 -7.10
C LEU A 7 -11.38 -3.54 -5.86
N LEU A 8 -12.01 -4.21 -4.90
CA LEU A 8 -11.31 -4.64 -3.69
C LEU A 8 -10.18 -5.61 -4.03
N GLY A 9 -10.45 -6.58 -4.90
CA GLY A 9 -9.44 -7.52 -5.35
C GLY A 9 -8.30 -6.82 -6.09
N MET A 10 -8.62 -5.88 -6.97
CA MET A 10 -7.63 -5.12 -7.71
C MET A 10 -6.76 -4.28 -6.76
N ALA A 11 -7.38 -3.64 -5.78
CA ALA A 11 -6.66 -2.83 -4.80
C ALA A 11 -5.61 -3.65 -4.04
N ILE A 12 -6.00 -4.82 -3.56
CA ILE A 12 -5.07 -5.70 -2.84
C ILE A 12 -3.99 -6.22 -3.78
N SER A 13 -4.36 -6.58 -5.01
CA SER A 13 -3.42 -7.13 -5.99
C SER A 13 -2.34 -6.12 -6.37
N VAL A 14 -2.71 -4.87 -6.65
CA VAL A 14 -1.70 -3.85 -7.00
C VAL A 14 -0.80 -3.54 -5.82
N PHE A 15 -1.34 -3.59 -4.60
CA PHE A 15 -0.52 -3.38 -3.41
C PHE A 15 0.51 -4.50 -3.25
N ILE A 16 0.09 -5.75 -3.41
CA ILE A 16 0.99 -6.90 -3.30
C ILE A 16 2.12 -6.78 -4.33
N SER A 17 1.78 -6.40 -5.55
CA SER A 17 2.76 -6.20 -6.62
C SER A 17 3.77 -5.13 -6.24
N ASN A 18 3.31 -4.00 -5.73
CA ASN A 18 4.19 -2.89 -5.34
C ASN A 18 5.05 -3.24 -4.13
N ASN A 19 4.49 -3.99 -3.18
CA ASN A 19 5.28 -4.43 -2.04
C ASN A 19 6.49 -5.26 -2.48
N GLY A 20 6.28 -6.19 -3.41
CA GLY A 20 7.35 -6.97 -3.99
C GLY A 20 8.34 -6.10 -4.77
N PHE A 21 7.84 -5.12 -5.51
CA PHE A 21 8.69 -4.23 -6.30
C PHE A 21 9.57 -3.34 -5.42
N ILE A 22 9.04 -2.88 -4.29
CA ILE A 22 9.86 -2.15 -3.32
C ILE A 22 11.00 -3.02 -2.82
N ILE A 23 10.71 -4.27 -2.47
CA ILE A 23 11.74 -5.20 -2.00
C ILE A 23 12.80 -5.42 -3.08
N GLU A 24 12.39 -5.60 -4.34
CA GLU A 24 13.35 -5.73 -5.45
C GLU A 24 14.24 -4.52 -5.56
N ASN A 25 13.68 -3.32 -5.40
CA ASN A 25 14.47 -2.09 -5.50
C ASN A 25 15.43 -1.92 -4.34
N ILE A 26 15.05 -2.36 -3.15
CA ILE A 26 15.95 -2.36 -2.00
C ILE A 26 17.14 -3.27 -2.28
N ILE A 27 16.88 -4.49 -2.75
CA ILE A 27 17.93 -5.48 -3.03
C ILE A 27 18.83 -5.02 -4.19
N ASN A 28 18.23 -4.41 -5.21
CA ASN A 28 19.01 -3.86 -6.32
C ASN A 28 19.95 -2.74 -5.86
N THR A 29 19.55 -1.99 -4.85
CA THR A 29 20.36 -0.89 -4.32
C THR A 29 21.43 -1.42 -3.39
N ASP A 30 21.12 -2.42 -2.57
CA ASP A 30 22.04 -2.98 -1.58
C ASP A 30 21.82 -4.50 -1.49
N SER A 31 22.74 -5.25 -2.08
CA SER A 31 22.64 -6.70 -2.16
C SER A 31 22.87 -7.41 -0.83
N ASP A 32 23.21 -6.68 0.23
CA ASP A 32 23.29 -7.25 1.58
C ASP A 32 21.92 -7.59 2.13
N TYR A 33 20.86 -6.98 1.59
CA TYR A 33 19.49 -7.35 1.97
C TYR A 33 19.07 -8.63 1.26
N SER A 34 18.28 -9.46 1.95
CA SER A 34 17.80 -10.73 1.42
C SER A 34 16.32 -10.64 1.13
N TRP A 35 15.90 -11.18 -0.02
CA TRP A 35 14.48 -11.28 -0.36
C TRP A 35 13.71 -12.02 0.72
N TYR A 36 14.27 -13.14 1.20
CA TYR A 36 13.58 -13.96 2.20
C TYR A 36 13.36 -13.22 3.51
N ASP A 37 14.31 -12.41 3.91
CA ASP A 37 14.17 -11.62 5.13
C ASP A 37 13.15 -10.49 4.96
N LEU A 38 13.15 -9.85 3.80
CA LEU A 38 12.30 -8.68 3.59
C LEU A 38 10.83 -9.07 3.35
N ILE A 39 10.58 -10.17 2.65
CA ILE A 39 9.20 -10.55 2.30
C ILE A 39 8.39 -10.93 3.54
N ASP A 40 9.04 -11.44 4.57
CA ASP A 40 8.37 -11.83 5.81
C ASP A 40 8.24 -10.69 6.81
N LYS A 41 8.87 -9.54 6.55
CA LYS A 41 8.75 -8.41 7.46
C LYS A 41 7.36 -7.81 7.39
N GLU A 42 6.88 -7.37 8.56
CA GLU A 42 5.68 -6.55 8.60
C GLU A 42 5.97 -5.23 7.89
N LEU A 43 4.92 -4.62 7.34
CA LEU A 43 5.09 -3.45 6.48
C LEU A 43 5.81 -2.29 7.16
N GLY A 44 5.55 -2.08 8.45
CA GLY A 44 6.26 -1.03 9.20
C GLY A 44 7.75 -1.28 9.32
N GLN A 45 8.18 -2.53 9.19
CA GLN A 45 9.58 -2.90 9.31
C GLN A 45 10.38 -2.66 8.03
N LEU A 46 9.71 -2.36 6.92
CA LEU A 46 10.38 -1.99 5.67
C LEU A 46 10.84 -0.53 5.70
N LYS A 47 10.39 0.26 6.66
CA LYS A 47 10.73 1.67 6.73
C LYS A 47 12.23 1.91 6.80
N SER A 48 12.94 1.16 7.64
CA SER A 48 14.39 1.31 7.78
C SER A 48 15.14 0.84 6.52
N PRO A 49 14.85 -0.34 5.94
CA PRO A 49 15.48 -0.72 4.69
C PRO A 49 15.26 0.29 3.57
N ILE A 50 14.06 0.85 3.45
CA ILE A 50 13.76 1.87 2.44
C ILE A 50 14.62 3.12 2.70
N ALA A 51 14.69 3.56 3.96
CA ALA A 51 15.45 4.76 4.31
C ALA A 51 16.94 4.62 3.97
N GLN A 52 17.50 3.44 4.18
CA GLN A 52 18.91 3.20 3.97
C GLN A 52 19.28 2.94 2.51
N THR A 53 18.30 2.72 1.65
CA THR A 53 18.54 2.44 0.24
C THR A 53 17.90 3.49 -0.65
N ILE A 54 16.60 3.40 -0.87
CA ILE A 54 15.88 4.26 -1.83
C ILE A 54 15.93 5.73 -1.38
N THR A 55 15.60 6.01 -0.13
CA THR A 55 15.57 7.38 0.38
C THR A 55 16.95 8.02 0.34
N LYS A 56 17.96 7.27 0.69
CA LYS A 56 19.33 7.76 0.70
C LYS A 56 19.77 8.20 -0.69
N ASN A 57 19.32 7.51 -1.74
CA ASN A 57 19.73 7.80 -3.11
C ASN A 57 18.81 8.77 -3.83
N ALA A 58 17.52 8.77 -3.54
CA ALA A 58 16.52 9.47 -4.33
C ALA A 58 15.61 10.41 -3.53
N GLY A 59 15.83 10.53 -2.22
CA GLY A 59 14.98 11.37 -1.38
C GLY A 59 13.79 10.62 -0.82
N GLY A 60 12.93 11.33 -0.10
CA GLY A 60 11.89 10.72 0.73
C GLY A 60 10.54 10.49 0.06
N GLU A 61 10.40 10.82 -1.23
CA GLU A 61 9.07 10.77 -1.87
C GLU A 61 8.48 9.36 -1.89
N ILE A 62 9.28 8.37 -2.26
CA ILE A 62 8.81 6.97 -2.32
C ILE A 62 8.44 6.47 -0.92
N ALA A 63 9.29 6.77 0.07
CA ALA A 63 9.02 6.34 1.45
C ALA A 63 7.74 6.95 2.00
N GLU A 64 7.50 8.23 1.74
CA GLU A 64 6.29 8.91 2.22
C GLU A 64 5.04 8.36 1.54
N LEU A 65 5.10 8.17 0.23
CA LEU A 65 3.97 7.61 -0.51
C LEU A 65 3.68 6.18 -0.07
N PHE A 66 4.70 5.37 0.11
CA PHE A 66 4.51 4.00 0.58
C PHE A 66 3.90 3.97 1.98
N SER A 67 4.35 4.86 2.85
CA SER A 67 3.80 4.96 4.21
C SER A 67 2.30 5.28 4.20
N ASP A 68 1.88 6.20 3.33
CA ASP A 68 0.46 6.53 3.18
C ASP A 68 -0.32 5.34 2.64
N ILE A 69 0.24 4.65 1.64
CA ILE A 69 -0.39 3.46 1.06
C ILE A 69 -0.55 2.35 2.11
N VAL A 70 0.48 2.13 2.93
CA VAL A 70 0.43 1.14 4.00
C VAL A 70 -0.66 1.47 5.01
N TYR A 71 -0.79 2.74 5.39
CA TYR A 71 -1.86 3.16 6.30
C TYR A 71 -3.23 2.83 5.72
N ARG A 72 -3.45 3.17 4.45
CA ARG A 72 -4.73 2.92 3.78
C ARG A 72 -4.99 1.42 3.60
N ARG A 73 -3.95 0.65 3.28
CA ARG A 73 -4.06 -0.80 3.18
C ARG A 73 -4.47 -1.41 4.52
N ASN A 74 -3.89 -0.91 5.61
CA ASN A 74 -4.23 -1.42 6.94
C ASN A 74 -5.69 -1.11 7.30
N ARG A 75 -6.22 0.02 6.83
CA ARG A 75 -7.64 0.31 7.02
C ARG A 75 -8.52 -0.65 6.27
N ILE A 76 -8.13 -1.07 5.07
CA ILE A 76 -8.87 -2.08 4.31
C ILE A 76 -8.82 -3.44 5.01
N ILE A 77 -7.63 -3.87 5.43
CA ILE A 77 -7.44 -5.18 6.06
C ILE A 77 -8.14 -5.25 7.42
N HIS A 78 -8.12 -4.15 8.17
CA HIS A 78 -8.76 -4.07 9.49
C HIS A 78 -10.14 -3.44 9.38
N SER A 79 -10.91 -3.87 8.39
CA SER A 79 -12.27 -3.41 8.18
C SER A 79 -13.28 -4.51 8.50
N PHE A 80 -14.54 -4.16 8.48
CA PHE A 80 -15.63 -5.09 8.77
C PHE A 80 -16.79 -4.81 7.82
N ARG A 81 -17.56 -5.84 7.54
CA ARG A 81 -18.68 -5.71 6.59
C ARG A 81 -19.87 -5.06 7.27
N ILE A 82 -20.49 -4.13 6.56
CA ILE A 82 -21.72 -3.48 7.01
C ILE A 82 -22.72 -3.42 5.84
N THR A 83 -23.95 -3.06 6.18
CA THR A 83 -24.95 -2.69 5.17
C THR A 83 -25.03 -1.16 5.15
N SER A 84 -24.77 -0.57 3.98
CA SER A 84 -24.76 0.89 3.85
C SER A 84 -26.17 1.44 3.87
N SER A 85 -26.28 2.79 3.90
CA SER A 85 -27.56 3.49 3.83
C SER A 85 -28.30 3.20 2.52
N LYS A 86 -27.57 2.76 1.50
CA LYS A 86 -28.16 2.37 0.21
C LYS A 86 -28.47 0.87 0.14
N ASN A 87 -28.45 0.19 1.27
CA ASN A 87 -28.71 -1.24 1.39
C ASN A 87 -27.72 -2.10 0.61
N GLU A 88 -26.47 -1.65 0.52
CA GLU A 88 -25.39 -2.38 -0.13
C GLU A 88 -24.41 -2.94 0.90
N GLN A 89 -23.84 -4.10 0.59
CA GLN A 89 -22.80 -4.69 1.45
C GLN A 89 -21.45 -4.09 1.09
N ILE A 90 -20.88 -3.32 2.00
CA ILE A 90 -19.56 -2.75 1.80
C ILE A 90 -18.76 -2.86 3.09
N LEU A 91 -17.47 -2.52 3.02
CA LEU A 91 -16.61 -2.53 4.19
C LEU A 91 -16.60 -1.16 4.86
N ALA A 92 -16.42 -1.16 6.16
CA ALA A 92 -16.24 0.06 6.93
C ALA A 92 -15.05 -0.14 7.86
N THR A 93 -14.44 0.95 8.27
CA THR A 93 -13.30 0.93 9.17
C THR A 93 -13.36 2.19 10.04
N LYS A 94 -12.33 2.41 10.83
CA LYS A 94 -12.24 3.62 11.63
C LYS A 94 -10.86 4.24 11.45
N ASP A 95 -10.79 5.55 11.64
CA ASP A 95 -9.52 6.23 11.72
C ASP A 95 -8.79 5.74 12.98
N ARG A 96 -7.50 5.44 12.84
CA ARG A 96 -6.72 4.86 13.91
C ARG A 96 -6.58 5.77 15.12
N ILE A 97 -6.54 7.07 14.88
CA ILE A 97 -6.29 8.06 15.93
C ILE A 97 -7.60 8.58 16.51
N THR A 98 -8.54 8.97 15.65
CA THR A 98 -9.78 9.61 16.08
C THR A 98 -10.89 8.63 16.40
N ASN A 99 -10.76 7.37 15.97
CA ASN A 99 -11.79 6.34 16.07
C ASN A 99 -13.05 6.65 15.26
N GLN A 100 -13.01 7.69 14.41
CA GLN A 100 -14.15 8.01 13.56
C GLN A 100 -14.31 6.96 12.49
N GLN A 101 -15.52 6.43 12.34
CA GLN A 101 -15.81 5.41 11.34
C GLN A 101 -16.02 6.05 9.97
N PHE A 102 -15.62 5.31 8.93
CA PHE A 102 -15.88 5.72 7.55
C PHE A 102 -15.99 4.49 6.66
N TYR A 103 -16.60 4.68 5.50
CA TYR A 103 -16.79 3.59 4.54
C TYR A 103 -15.55 3.40 3.68
N ILE A 104 -15.23 2.13 3.41
CA ILE A 104 -14.28 1.78 2.34
C ILE A 104 -15.15 1.65 1.08
N ASP A 105 -15.46 2.77 0.46
CA ASP A 105 -16.33 2.81 -0.72
C ASP A 105 -15.52 2.70 -2.01
N GLU A 106 -16.20 2.74 -3.15
CA GLU A 106 -15.52 2.64 -4.44
C GLU A 106 -14.52 3.77 -4.63
N HIS A 107 -14.88 4.97 -4.19
CA HIS A 107 -13.98 6.11 -4.30
C HIS A 107 -12.68 5.87 -3.52
N TYR A 108 -12.80 5.33 -2.31
CA TYR A 108 -11.63 5.01 -1.49
C TYR A 108 -10.73 3.97 -2.19
N LEU A 109 -11.34 2.93 -2.77
CA LEU A 109 -10.59 1.89 -3.46
C LEU A 109 -9.92 2.40 -4.72
N ILE A 110 -10.61 3.22 -5.51
CA ILE A 110 -10.05 3.80 -6.72
C ILE A 110 -8.88 4.71 -6.37
N ASN A 111 -9.04 5.54 -5.35
CA ASN A 111 -7.97 6.42 -4.90
C ASN A 111 -6.75 5.62 -4.42
N PHE A 112 -6.99 4.53 -3.71
CA PHE A 112 -5.91 3.65 -3.27
C PHE A 112 -5.17 3.03 -4.46
N ILE A 113 -5.90 2.60 -5.49
CA ILE A 113 -5.31 2.05 -6.71
C ILE A 113 -4.47 3.12 -7.42
N GLU A 114 -4.98 4.34 -7.50
CA GLU A 114 -4.25 5.45 -8.13
C GLU A 114 -2.95 5.77 -7.41
N LEU A 115 -2.97 5.74 -6.08
CA LEU A 115 -1.74 5.95 -5.29
C LEU A 115 -0.72 4.84 -5.56
N ASN A 116 -1.18 3.60 -5.70
CA ASN A 116 -0.30 2.49 -6.04
C ASN A 116 0.26 2.64 -7.45
N ASN A 117 -0.51 3.15 -8.40
CA ASN A 117 -0.01 3.42 -9.75
C ASN A 117 1.08 4.47 -9.72
N LYS A 118 0.92 5.52 -8.92
CA LYS A 118 1.95 6.54 -8.75
C LYS A 118 3.21 5.95 -8.15
N LEU A 119 3.06 5.11 -7.13
CA LEU A 119 4.20 4.45 -6.50
C LEU A 119 4.95 3.57 -7.51
N SER A 120 4.21 2.80 -8.30
CA SER A 120 4.80 1.95 -9.34
C SER A 120 5.62 2.78 -10.32
N TYR A 121 5.08 3.92 -10.76
CA TYR A 121 5.79 4.81 -11.67
C TYR A 121 7.11 5.32 -11.06
N LEU A 122 7.05 5.77 -9.80
CA LEU A 122 8.25 6.25 -9.11
C LEU A 122 9.29 5.17 -8.92
N LEU A 123 8.86 3.94 -8.64
CA LEU A 123 9.77 2.82 -8.48
C LEU A 123 10.42 2.43 -9.80
N HIS A 124 9.69 2.51 -10.90
CA HIS A 124 10.28 2.27 -12.23
C HIS A 124 11.33 3.32 -12.57
N GLU A 125 11.03 4.59 -12.27
CA GLU A 125 12.01 5.66 -12.48
C GLU A 125 13.26 5.44 -11.62
N TYR A 126 13.08 5.06 -10.38
CA TYR A 126 14.21 4.80 -9.50
C TYR A 126 15.07 3.65 -10.02
N ARG A 127 14.43 2.61 -10.55
CA ARG A 127 15.16 1.42 -11.01
C ARG A 127 16.04 1.70 -12.21
N GLU A 128 15.67 2.65 -13.04
CA GLU A 128 16.44 3.01 -14.24
C GLU A 128 17.62 3.92 -13.92
N TYR A 129 17.75 4.27 -12.72
CA TYR A 129 18.81 5.16 -12.26
C TYR A 129 20.19 4.45 -12.32
#